data_861cf5ae87bc05f1b0996f6d64eb78f4
#
_entry.id   861cf5ae87bc05f1b0996f6d64eb78f4
#
_cell.length_a   1.000
_cell.length_b   1.000
_cell.length_c   1.000
_cell.angle_alpha   90.00
_cell.angle_beta   90.00
_cell.angle_gamma   90.00
#
_symmetry.space_group_name_H-M   'P 1'
#
loop_
_entity.id
_entity.type
_entity.pdbx_description
1 polymer ?
#
loop_
_entity_poly.entity_id
_entity_poly.type
_entity_poly.pdbx_seq_one_letter_code
_entity_poly.pdbx_strand_id
1 'polypeptide(L)'
;MNQKANTIKWLAITNMTIDHIGYFLFPSLVWLRLIGRVAFPCFLYTTIQAVEKTSDFRNYILRLVGTGLISILVTSMTGNYLNILFTLAIFAVSLKYPSFFIPGLLLSYFTEYSIYGFLLGWAIYLMVRKDIKLGIPLLLLVHIDYINSIQIFALLAVIPILLPFEWRLPRFPKWLGYGYYPIHQLILMMITFLK
;
A
#
# COMPACT_ATOMS: atom_id res chain seq x y z
N MET A 1 -1.02 -7.24 -16.94
CA MET A 1 -0.94 -5.94 -16.25
C MET A 1 -0.72 -4.90 -17.31
N ASN A 2 -1.48 -3.78 -17.35
CA ASN A 2 -1.22 -2.70 -18.30
C ASN A 2 0.05 -1.93 -17.89
N GLN A 3 0.59 -1.13 -18.80
CA GLN A 3 1.86 -0.42 -18.59
C GLN A 3 1.78 0.55 -17.43
N LYS A 4 0.67 1.28 -17.29
CA LYS A 4 0.42 2.18 -16.16
C LYS A 4 0.48 1.46 -14.81
N ALA A 5 -0.22 0.34 -14.66
CA ALA A 5 -0.18 -0.42 -13.40
C ALA A 5 1.21 -1.00 -13.10
N ASN A 6 1.99 -1.31 -14.15
CA ASN A 6 3.38 -1.73 -14.00
C ASN A 6 4.26 -0.58 -13.49
N THR A 7 4.14 0.61 -14.09
CA THR A 7 4.85 1.83 -13.67
C THR A 7 4.53 2.18 -12.23
N ILE A 8 3.23 2.21 -11.86
CA ILE A 8 2.81 2.53 -10.48
C ILE A 8 3.33 1.51 -9.48
N LYS A 9 3.45 0.25 -9.87
CA LYS A 9 4.00 -0.79 -8.99
C LYS A 9 5.50 -0.60 -8.73
N TRP A 10 6.28 -0.23 -9.75
CA TRP A 10 7.67 0.15 -9.57
C TRP A 10 7.80 1.38 -8.67
N LEU A 11 6.97 2.40 -8.90
CA LEU A 11 6.93 3.60 -8.08
C LEU A 11 6.60 3.27 -6.60
N ALA A 12 5.62 2.38 -6.36
CA ALA A 12 5.25 1.95 -5.01
C ALA A 12 6.43 1.30 -4.27
N ILE A 13 7.14 0.36 -4.91
CA ILE A 13 8.29 -0.33 -4.30
C ILE A 13 9.44 0.66 -4.05
N THR A 14 9.75 1.54 -5.01
CA THR A 14 10.81 2.54 -4.84
C THR A 14 10.52 3.48 -3.68
N ASN A 15 9.29 4.04 -3.62
CA ASN A 15 8.92 4.94 -2.52
C ASN A 15 8.86 4.23 -1.17
N MET A 16 8.40 2.97 -1.12
CA MET A 16 8.44 2.15 0.09
C MET A 16 9.87 1.93 0.58
N THR A 17 10.81 1.68 -0.34
CA THR A 17 12.22 1.51 0.01
C THR A 17 12.80 2.80 0.58
N ILE A 18 12.51 3.95 -0.04
CA ILE A 18 12.93 5.28 0.44
C ILE A 18 12.36 5.55 1.84
N ASP A 19 11.07 5.24 2.06
CA ASP A 19 10.42 5.38 3.36
C ASP A 19 11.14 4.58 4.45
N HIS A 20 11.42 3.31 4.17
CA HIS A 20 12.05 2.43 5.15
C HIS A 20 13.53 2.79 5.38
N ILE A 21 14.25 3.24 4.36
CA ILE A 21 15.60 3.82 4.53
C ILE A 21 15.54 5.02 5.49
N GLY A 22 14.58 5.93 5.30
CA GLY A 22 14.36 7.04 6.22
C GLY A 22 14.00 6.59 7.62
N TYR A 23 13.15 5.57 7.74
CA TYR A 23 12.71 5.06 9.04
C TYR A 23 13.84 4.39 9.83
N PHE A 24 14.57 3.46 9.21
CA PHE A 24 15.57 2.64 9.89
C PHE A 24 16.95 3.29 9.98
N LEU A 25 17.41 3.95 8.91
CA LEU A 25 18.80 4.39 8.80
C LEU A 25 19.00 5.88 9.03
N PHE A 26 18.01 6.70 8.66
CA PHE A 26 18.13 8.16 8.67
C PHE A 26 16.88 8.86 9.24
N PRO A 27 16.49 8.60 10.52
CA PRO A 27 15.24 9.11 11.09
C PRO A 27 15.19 10.66 11.15
N SER A 28 16.34 11.33 11.14
CA SER A 28 16.42 12.80 11.08
C SER A 28 16.09 13.37 9.69
N LEU A 29 16.19 12.57 8.61
CA LEU A 29 15.88 13.00 7.24
C LEU A 29 14.39 12.80 6.93
N VAL A 30 13.54 13.64 7.51
CA VAL A 30 12.07 13.53 7.42
C VAL A 30 11.58 13.52 5.96
N TRP A 31 12.26 14.19 5.03
CA TRP A 31 11.88 14.23 3.62
C TRP A 31 11.85 12.84 2.95
N LEU A 32 12.66 11.86 3.40
CA LEU A 32 12.58 10.48 2.93
C LEU A 32 11.22 9.84 3.27
N ARG A 33 10.71 10.17 4.46
CA ARG A 33 9.40 9.73 4.92
C ARG A 33 8.26 10.39 4.14
N LEU A 34 8.41 11.67 3.76
CA LEU A 34 7.41 12.38 2.96
C LEU A 34 7.25 11.72 1.58
N ILE A 35 8.36 11.46 0.90
CA ILE A 35 8.37 10.74 -0.39
C ILE A 35 7.75 9.35 -0.23
N GLY A 36 8.07 8.66 0.85
CA GLY A 36 7.58 7.33 1.16
C GLY A 36 6.07 7.21 1.27
N ARG A 37 5.37 8.27 1.72
CA ARG A 37 3.90 8.25 1.89
C ARG A 37 3.13 7.94 0.60
N VAL A 38 3.73 8.21 -0.56
CA VAL A 38 3.14 7.89 -1.87
C VAL A 38 3.03 6.37 -2.12
N ALA A 39 3.84 5.55 -1.45
CA ALA A 39 3.91 4.11 -1.68
C ALA A 39 2.56 3.40 -1.42
N PHE A 40 1.95 3.65 -0.27
CA PHE A 40 0.74 2.92 0.14
C PHE A 40 -0.46 3.16 -0.79
N PRO A 41 -0.84 4.40 -1.17
CA PRO A 41 -1.90 4.62 -2.15
C PRO A 41 -1.59 3.96 -3.51
N CYS A 42 -0.32 3.93 -3.93
CA CYS A 42 0.09 3.22 -5.14
C CYS A 42 -0.12 1.70 -5.02
N PHE A 43 0.13 1.10 -3.85
CA PHE A 43 -0.20 -0.31 -3.61
C PHE A 43 -1.71 -0.55 -3.62
N LEU A 44 -2.52 0.32 -3.04
CA LEU A 44 -3.98 0.23 -3.12
C LEU A 44 -4.47 0.26 -4.56
N TYR A 45 -3.97 1.18 -5.39
CA TYR A 45 -4.27 1.22 -6.82
C TYR A 45 -3.89 -0.08 -7.53
N THR A 46 -2.70 -0.62 -7.27
CA THR A 46 -2.27 -1.88 -7.90
C THR A 46 -3.05 -3.08 -7.40
N THR A 47 -3.58 -3.04 -6.17
CA THR A 47 -4.52 -4.04 -5.63
C THR A 47 -5.85 -4.01 -6.36
N ILE A 48 -6.42 -2.82 -6.64
CA ILE A 48 -7.63 -2.68 -7.48
C ILE A 48 -7.40 -3.36 -8.83
N GLN A 49 -6.29 -3.05 -9.51
CA GLN A 49 -5.93 -3.64 -10.80
C GLN A 49 -5.74 -5.17 -10.71
N ALA A 50 -5.21 -5.67 -9.60
CA ALA A 50 -5.00 -7.10 -9.39
C ALA A 50 -6.31 -7.83 -9.18
N VAL A 51 -7.22 -7.31 -8.36
CA VAL A 51 -8.55 -7.90 -8.11
C VAL A 51 -9.36 -8.04 -9.40
N GLU A 52 -9.30 -7.02 -10.26
CA GLU A 52 -10.03 -7.02 -11.54
C GLU A 52 -9.49 -8.03 -12.57
N LYS A 53 -8.16 -8.26 -12.56
CA LYS A 53 -7.47 -9.01 -13.62
C LYS A 53 -7.05 -10.42 -13.24
N THR A 54 -7.13 -10.77 -11.95
CA THR A 54 -6.72 -12.10 -11.52
C THR A 54 -7.79 -13.14 -11.86
N SER A 55 -7.37 -14.22 -12.52
CA SER A 55 -8.20 -15.40 -12.72
C SER A 55 -8.32 -16.27 -11.47
N ASP A 56 -7.36 -16.15 -10.56
CA ASP A 56 -7.28 -16.92 -9.32
C ASP A 56 -7.17 -15.99 -8.12
N PHE A 57 -8.32 -15.49 -7.69
CA PHE A 57 -8.43 -14.58 -6.56
C PHE A 57 -8.03 -15.23 -5.23
N ARG A 58 -8.36 -16.52 -5.03
CA ARG A 58 -8.01 -17.25 -3.82
C ARG A 58 -6.48 -17.28 -3.61
N ASN A 59 -5.75 -17.70 -4.63
CA ASN A 59 -4.29 -17.73 -4.56
C ASN A 59 -3.67 -16.33 -4.46
N TYR A 60 -4.32 -15.29 -4.99
CA TYR A 60 -3.89 -13.91 -4.77
C TYR A 60 -3.96 -13.52 -3.30
N ILE A 61 -5.09 -13.79 -2.62
CA ILE A 61 -5.26 -13.52 -1.18
C ILE A 61 -4.30 -14.39 -0.35
N LEU A 62 -4.18 -15.69 -0.66
CA LEU A 62 -3.27 -16.59 0.05
C LEU A 62 -1.81 -16.11 -0.02
N ARG A 63 -1.36 -15.54 -1.16
CA ARG A 63 -0.03 -14.93 -1.27
C ARG A 63 0.12 -13.70 -0.40
N LEU A 64 -0.88 -12.79 -0.37
CA LEU A 64 -0.83 -11.61 0.49
C LEU A 64 -0.77 -12.01 1.97
N VAL A 65 -1.68 -12.87 2.42
CA VAL A 65 -1.76 -13.32 3.81
C VAL A 65 -0.52 -14.14 4.18
N GLY A 66 -0.09 -15.10 3.35
CA GLY A 66 1.10 -15.92 3.61
C GLY A 66 2.37 -15.09 3.71
N THR A 67 2.57 -14.11 2.79
CA THR A 67 3.70 -13.18 2.89
C THR A 67 3.56 -12.28 4.13
N GLY A 68 2.34 -11.84 4.45
CA GLY A 68 2.05 -11.06 5.66
C GLY A 68 2.45 -11.83 6.93
N LEU A 69 2.09 -13.11 7.03
CA LEU A 69 2.47 -13.98 8.16
C LEU A 69 3.99 -14.13 8.29
N ILE A 70 4.69 -14.37 7.17
CA ILE A 70 6.17 -14.44 7.17
C ILE A 70 6.76 -13.10 7.62
N SER A 71 6.17 -12.00 7.19
CA SER A 71 6.66 -10.66 7.52
C SER A 71 6.46 -10.28 8.99
N ILE A 72 5.56 -10.95 9.74
CA ILE A 72 5.36 -10.70 11.17
C ILE A 72 6.67 -10.88 11.94
N LEU A 73 7.51 -11.84 11.55
CA LEU A 73 8.82 -12.08 12.18
C LEU A 73 9.70 -10.81 12.19
N VAL A 74 9.55 -9.96 11.21
CA VAL A 74 10.28 -8.68 11.08
C VAL A 74 9.45 -7.51 11.60
N THR A 75 8.19 -7.40 11.18
CA THR A 75 7.35 -6.25 11.51
C THR A 75 6.91 -6.19 12.97
N SER A 76 6.86 -7.33 13.67
CA SER A 76 6.59 -7.37 15.12
C SER A 76 7.67 -6.64 15.94
N MET A 77 8.91 -6.62 15.46
CA MET A 77 10.00 -5.89 16.13
C MET A 77 9.83 -4.36 16.04
N THR A 78 8.98 -3.88 15.12
CA THR A 78 8.57 -2.47 15.00
C THR A 78 7.18 -2.19 15.60
N GLY A 79 6.59 -3.18 16.29
CA GLY A 79 5.25 -3.07 16.91
C GLY A 79 4.08 -3.37 15.97
N ASN A 80 4.33 -3.71 14.70
CA ASN A 80 3.30 -3.94 13.68
C ASN A 80 3.08 -5.45 13.45
N TYR A 81 2.14 -6.05 14.17
CA TYR A 81 1.80 -7.47 13.99
C TYR A 81 1.00 -7.73 12.71
N LEU A 82 -0.07 -6.96 12.47
CA LEU A 82 -0.85 -7.05 11.24
C LEU A 82 -0.43 -5.96 10.26
N ASN A 83 0.64 -6.26 9.52
CA ASN A 83 1.29 -5.34 8.60
C ASN A 83 0.41 -4.97 7.38
N ILE A 84 0.92 -4.09 6.52
CA ILE A 84 0.25 -3.56 5.31
C ILE A 84 -0.36 -4.64 4.42
N LEU A 85 0.23 -5.84 4.34
CA LEU A 85 -0.26 -6.92 3.47
C LEU A 85 -1.63 -7.43 3.93
N PHE A 86 -1.92 -7.41 5.23
CA PHE A 86 -3.25 -7.71 5.76
C PHE A 86 -4.26 -6.61 5.40
N THR A 87 -3.88 -5.33 5.48
CA THR A 87 -4.71 -4.22 5.01
C THR A 87 -5.09 -4.40 3.54
N LEU A 88 -4.11 -4.71 2.67
CA LEU A 88 -4.33 -4.95 1.24
C LEU A 88 -5.21 -6.18 0.99
N ALA A 89 -5.06 -7.25 1.78
CA ALA A 89 -5.88 -8.46 1.65
C ALA A 89 -7.34 -8.19 2.04
N ILE A 90 -7.60 -7.53 3.16
CA ILE A 90 -8.96 -7.16 3.61
C ILE A 90 -9.62 -6.24 2.58
N PHE A 91 -8.90 -5.24 2.10
CA PHE A 91 -9.38 -4.33 1.05
C PHE A 91 -9.70 -5.09 -0.25
N ALA A 92 -8.82 -6.00 -0.70
CA ALA A 92 -9.06 -6.80 -1.89
C ALA A 92 -10.31 -7.69 -1.78
N VAL A 93 -10.54 -8.29 -0.60
CA VAL A 93 -11.75 -9.11 -0.34
C VAL A 93 -13.00 -8.24 -0.41
N SER A 94 -12.98 -7.04 0.18
CA SER A 94 -14.12 -6.12 0.13
C SER A 94 -14.44 -5.62 -1.28
N LEU A 95 -13.41 -5.43 -2.13
CA LEU A 95 -13.61 -5.10 -3.56
C LEU A 95 -14.27 -6.23 -4.32
N LYS A 96 -13.88 -7.48 -4.05
CA LYS A 96 -14.42 -8.66 -4.73
C LYS A 96 -15.83 -9.02 -4.25
N TYR A 97 -16.08 -8.85 -2.96
CA TYR A 97 -17.33 -9.18 -2.27
C TYR A 97 -17.85 -7.95 -1.51
N PRO A 98 -18.73 -7.11 -2.14
CA PRO A 98 -19.21 -5.87 -1.50
C PRO A 98 -19.92 -6.08 -0.15
N SER A 99 -20.54 -7.25 0.08
CA SER A 99 -21.13 -7.61 1.38
C SER A 99 -20.10 -7.68 2.51
N PHE A 100 -18.82 -7.81 2.18
CA PHE A 100 -17.72 -7.82 3.13
C PHE A 100 -17.24 -6.39 3.51
N PHE A 101 -17.89 -5.33 3.02
CA PHE A 101 -17.46 -3.94 3.32
C PHE A 101 -17.45 -3.66 4.82
N ILE A 102 -18.57 -3.88 5.52
CA ILE A 102 -18.65 -3.61 6.97
C ILE A 102 -17.72 -4.52 7.79
N PRO A 103 -17.72 -5.87 7.60
CA PRO A 103 -16.72 -6.72 8.24
C PRO A 103 -15.28 -6.30 7.93
N GLY A 104 -14.96 -5.93 6.70
CA GLY A 104 -13.65 -5.49 6.28
C GLY A 104 -13.22 -4.18 6.95
N LEU A 105 -14.14 -3.22 7.08
CA LEU A 105 -13.92 -1.97 7.80
C LEU A 105 -13.56 -2.23 9.28
N LEU A 106 -14.30 -3.10 9.95
CA LEU A 106 -14.05 -3.46 11.36
C LEU A 106 -12.72 -4.21 11.53
N LEU A 107 -12.43 -5.18 10.65
CA LEU A 107 -11.19 -5.93 10.69
C LEU A 107 -9.97 -5.07 10.37
N SER A 108 -10.11 -4.06 9.51
CA SER A 108 -9.01 -3.16 9.17
C SER A 108 -8.50 -2.35 10.37
N TYR A 109 -9.33 -2.15 11.40
CA TYR A 109 -8.93 -1.47 12.64
C TYR A 109 -7.67 -2.09 13.27
N PHE A 110 -7.50 -3.39 13.14
CA PHE A 110 -6.36 -4.13 13.72
C PHE A 110 -5.11 -4.16 12.82
N THR A 111 -5.17 -3.57 11.63
CA THR A 111 -4.04 -3.57 10.68
C THR A 111 -3.23 -2.28 10.75
N GLU A 112 -2.01 -2.29 10.17
CA GLU A 112 -1.03 -1.20 10.22
C GLU A 112 -1.61 0.17 9.82
N TYR A 113 -2.45 0.22 8.77
CA TYR A 113 -3.09 1.47 8.33
C TYR A 113 -4.51 1.66 8.85
N SER A 114 -5.01 0.74 9.67
CA SER A 114 -6.32 0.81 10.32
C SER A 114 -7.47 1.16 9.33
N ILE A 115 -8.53 1.75 9.83
CA ILE A 115 -9.71 2.23 9.07
C ILE A 115 -9.30 3.23 7.97
N TYR A 116 -8.31 4.09 8.24
CA TYR A 116 -7.77 5.04 7.27
C TYR A 116 -7.34 4.34 5.98
N GLY A 117 -6.54 3.28 6.09
CA GLY A 117 -6.04 2.56 4.91
C GLY A 117 -7.13 1.90 4.10
N PHE A 118 -8.15 1.35 4.75
CA PHE A 118 -9.30 0.75 4.11
C PHE A 118 -10.13 1.79 3.34
N LEU A 119 -10.48 2.90 3.99
CA LEU A 119 -11.26 3.98 3.37
C LEU A 119 -10.48 4.71 2.27
N LEU A 120 -9.15 4.89 2.42
CA LEU A 120 -8.30 5.42 1.36
C LEU A 120 -8.34 4.52 0.12
N GLY A 121 -8.32 3.20 0.30
CA GLY A 121 -8.48 2.25 -0.80
C GLY A 121 -9.81 2.43 -1.54
N TRP A 122 -10.90 2.60 -0.81
CA TRP A 122 -12.21 2.86 -1.39
C TRP A 122 -12.30 4.23 -2.07
N ALA A 123 -11.68 5.28 -1.52
CA ALA A 123 -11.60 6.58 -2.18
C ALA A 123 -10.89 6.47 -3.55
N ILE A 124 -9.75 5.78 -3.60
CA ILE A 124 -9.03 5.54 -4.86
C ILE A 124 -9.88 4.70 -5.83
N TYR A 125 -10.55 3.64 -5.35
CA TYR A 125 -11.44 2.83 -6.18
C TYR A 125 -12.57 3.66 -6.81
N LEU A 126 -13.24 4.50 -6.01
CA LEU A 126 -14.28 5.39 -6.50
C LEU A 126 -13.73 6.35 -7.56
N MET A 127 -12.57 6.98 -7.32
CA MET A 127 -11.95 7.91 -8.27
C MET A 127 -11.60 7.26 -9.60
N VAL A 128 -11.07 6.03 -9.60
CA VAL A 128 -10.54 5.40 -10.81
C VAL A 128 -11.55 4.50 -11.54
N ARG A 129 -12.65 4.09 -10.88
CA ARG A 129 -13.59 3.09 -11.42
C ARG A 129 -15.05 3.50 -11.44
N LYS A 130 -15.42 4.49 -10.65
CA LYS A 130 -16.82 4.95 -10.56
C LYS A 130 -16.93 6.40 -10.99
N ASP A 131 -16.85 7.30 -10.05
CA ASP A 131 -16.94 8.74 -10.30
C ASP A 131 -15.90 9.47 -9.42
N ILE A 132 -15.07 10.26 -10.06
CA ILE A 132 -14.07 11.08 -9.38
C ILE A 132 -14.73 12.05 -8.38
N LYS A 133 -15.96 12.51 -8.66
CA LYS A 133 -16.72 13.38 -7.78
C LYS A 133 -17.13 12.72 -6.47
N LEU A 134 -17.19 11.39 -6.42
CA LEU A 134 -17.43 10.61 -5.19
C LEU A 134 -16.11 10.29 -4.47
N GLY A 135 -15.08 10.01 -5.23
CA GLY A 135 -13.79 9.62 -4.65
C GLY A 135 -13.02 10.76 -4.01
N ILE A 136 -13.04 11.98 -4.61
CA ILE A 136 -12.33 13.14 -4.05
C ILE A 136 -12.84 13.53 -2.66
N PRO A 137 -14.16 13.71 -2.41
CA PRO A 137 -14.65 14.04 -1.07
C PRO A 137 -14.25 13.00 -0.03
N LEU A 138 -14.34 11.71 -0.34
CA LEU A 138 -13.90 10.66 0.57
C LEU A 138 -12.39 10.71 0.80
N LEU A 139 -11.60 10.97 -0.25
CA LEU A 139 -10.15 11.13 -0.14
C LEU A 139 -9.78 12.28 0.81
N LEU A 140 -10.46 13.43 0.69
CA LEU A 140 -10.24 14.58 1.57
C LEU A 140 -10.69 14.28 3.00
N LEU A 141 -11.86 13.64 3.15
CA LEU A 141 -12.41 13.26 4.46
C LEU A 141 -11.44 12.38 5.26
N VAL A 142 -10.87 11.34 4.63
CA VAL A 142 -9.94 10.44 5.33
C VAL A 142 -8.59 11.09 5.66
N HIS A 143 -8.28 12.26 5.08
CA HIS A 143 -7.06 13.00 5.38
C HIS A 143 -7.27 14.15 6.38
N ILE A 144 -8.49 14.43 6.84
CA ILE A 144 -8.76 15.55 7.75
C ILE A 144 -7.90 15.45 9.02
N ASP A 145 -7.84 14.27 9.64
CA ASP A 145 -7.06 14.06 10.87
C ASP A 145 -5.55 14.05 10.62
N TYR A 146 -5.11 14.03 9.37
CA TYR A 146 -3.71 13.94 8.97
C TYR A 146 -3.15 15.24 8.37
N ILE A 147 -3.91 16.35 8.39
CA ILE A 147 -3.48 17.64 7.81
C ILE A 147 -2.13 18.09 8.38
N ASN A 148 -1.92 17.91 9.69
CA ASN A 148 -0.69 18.31 10.39
C ASN A 148 0.34 17.16 10.50
N SER A 149 0.17 16.08 9.76
CA SER A 149 1.07 14.94 9.78
C SER A 149 1.74 14.71 8.43
N ILE A 150 2.86 13.98 8.44
CA ILE A 150 3.52 13.56 7.19
C ILE A 150 2.61 12.69 6.30
N GLN A 151 1.54 12.12 6.86
CA GLN A 151 0.62 11.26 6.11
C GLN A 151 -0.18 12.04 5.05
N ILE A 152 -0.32 13.37 5.18
CA ILE A 152 -0.97 14.20 4.16
C ILE A 152 -0.29 14.09 2.79
N PHE A 153 1.03 13.81 2.74
CA PHE A 153 1.78 13.64 1.50
C PHE A 153 1.37 12.40 0.69
N ALA A 154 0.58 11.49 1.28
CA ALA A 154 -0.06 10.40 0.55
C ALA A 154 -0.97 10.91 -0.59
N LEU A 155 -1.51 12.12 -0.47
CA LEU A 155 -2.30 12.78 -1.53
C LEU A 155 -1.51 12.96 -2.84
N LEU A 156 -0.18 13.08 -2.78
CA LEU A 156 0.65 13.19 -3.99
C LEU A 156 0.56 11.96 -4.90
N ALA A 157 0.16 10.81 -4.37
CA ALA A 157 -0.08 9.61 -5.17
C ALA A 157 -1.24 9.76 -6.17
N VAL A 158 -2.14 10.71 -5.95
CA VAL A 158 -3.24 11.02 -6.88
C VAL A 158 -2.69 11.41 -8.27
N ILE A 159 -1.55 12.10 -8.30
CA ILE A 159 -0.90 12.54 -9.54
C ILE A 159 -0.60 11.34 -10.46
N PRO A 160 0.25 10.36 -10.10
CA PRO A 160 0.53 9.22 -10.97
C PRO A 160 -0.68 8.28 -11.14
N ILE A 161 -1.64 8.26 -10.20
CA ILE A 161 -2.84 7.41 -10.29
C ILE A 161 -3.83 7.95 -11.34
N LEU A 162 -4.08 9.25 -11.38
CA LEU A 162 -5.08 9.84 -12.30
C LEU A 162 -4.49 10.21 -13.65
N LEU A 163 -3.27 10.75 -13.69
CA LEU A 163 -2.64 11.16 -14.95
C LEU A 163 -2.17 9.94 -15.78
N PRO A 164 -2.00 10.10 -17.10
CA PRO A 164 -1.47 9.05 -17.99
C PRO A 164 0.04 8.87 -17.78
N PHE A 165 0.41 8.37 -16.61
CA PHE A 165 1.79 8.19 -16.17
C PHE A 165 2.25 6.78 -16.54
N GLU A 166 2.92 6.65 -17.68
CA GLU A 166 3.38 5.37 -18.20
C GLU A 166 4.85 5.42 -18.62
N TRP A 167 5.68 4.67 -17.91
CA TRP A 167 7.08 4.46 -18.29
C TRP A 167 7.27 3.08 -18.91
N ARG A 168 8.13 2.99 -19.91
CA ARG A 168 8.53 1.71 -20.50
C ARG A 168 9.49 0.96 -19.60
N LEU A 169 8.94 0.45 -18.48
CA LEU A 169 9.68 -0.34 -17.50
C LEU A 169 9.51 -1.84 -17.78
N PRO A 170 10.52 -2.67 -17.45
CA PRO A 170 10.38 -4.11 -17.53
C PRO A 170 9.19 -4.58 -16.68
N ARG A 171 8.58 -5.70 -17.08
CA ARG A 171 7.44 -6.26 -16.34
C ARG A 171 7.86 -6.58 -14.91
N PHE A 172 7.10 -6.06 -13.95
CA PHE A 172 7.36 -6.25 -12.53
C PHE A 172 7.28 -7.75 -12.17
N PRO A 173 8.37 -8.35 -11.67
CA PRO A 173 8.37 -9.77 -11.33
C PRO A 173 7.46 -10.06 -10.13
N LYS A 174 6.70 -11.15 -10.18
CA LYS A 174 5.77 -11.51 -9.08
C LYS A 174 6.49 -11.77 -7.76
N TRP A 175 7.64 -12.46 -7.82
CA TRP A 175 8.44 -12.78 -6.62
C TRP A 175 8.97 -11.52 -5.93
N LEU A 176 9.33 -10.48 -6.68
CA LEU A 176 9.78 -9.22 -6.14
C LEU A 176 8.64 -8.51 -5.36
N GLY A 177 7.38 -8.65 -5.81
CA GLY A 177 6.23 -8.05 -5.13
C GLY A 177 5.95 -8.64 -3.75
N TYR A 178 6.26 -9.91 -3.55
CA TYR A 178 6.00 -10.59 -2.28
C TYR A 178 7.27 -10.75 -1.44
N GLY A 179 8.35 -11.29 -2.01
CA GLY A 179 9.59 -11.55 -1.28
C GLY A 179 10.34 -10.29 -0.86
N TYR A 180 10.26 -9.22 -1.66
CA TYR A 180 10.96 -7.98 -1.35
C TYR A 180 10.49 -7.35 -0.03
N TYR A 181 9.19 -7.43 0.28
CA TYR A 181 8.63 -6.77 1.46
C TYR A 181 9.29 -7.23 2.79
N PRO A 182 9.35 -8.52 3.14
CA PRO A 182 10.05 -8.95 4.35
C PRO A 182 11.58 -8.82 4.23
N ILE A 183 12.17 -9.09 3.06
CA ILE A 183 13.62 -9.15 2.89
C ILE A 183 14.27 -7.78 3.09
N HIS A 184 13.74 -6.72 2.43
CA HIS A 184 14.36 -5.39 2.54
C HIS A 184 14.26 -4.82 3.95
N GLN A 185 13.14 -5.07 4.67
CA GLN A 185 13.00 -4.65 6.07
C GLN A 185 13.99 -5.37 6.97
N LEU A 186 14.15 -6.70 6.79
CA LEU A 186 15.14 -7.48 7.54
C LEU A 186 16.55 -6.93 7.33
N ILE A 187 16.94 -6.66 6.07
CA ILE A 187 18.25 -6.10 5.75
C ILE A 187 18.45 -4.74 6.43
N LEU A 188 17.49 -3.83 6.31
CA LEU A 188 17.58 -2.50 6.92
C LEU A 188 17.66 -2.56 8.44
N MET A 189 16.90 -3.46 9.06
CA MET A 189 16.95 -3.69 10.50
C MET A 189 18.30 -4.24 10.94
N MET A 190 18.86 -5.24 10.23
CA MET A 190 20.19 -5.76 10.52
C MET A 190 21.25 -4.67 10.46
N ILE A 191 21.20 -3.79 9.44
CA ILE A 191 22.12 -2.64 9.35
C ILE A 191 21.97 -1.70 10.55
N THR A 192 20.74 -1.50 11.02
CA THR A 192 20.48 -0.63 12.19
C THR A 192 21.07 -1.21 13.47
N PHE A 193 21.01 -2.54 13.64
CA PHE A 193 21.62 -3.22 14.81
C PHE A 193 23.15 -3.26 14.78
N LEU A 194 23.77 -3.09 13.62
CA LEU A 194 25.22 -3.07 13.44
C LEU A 194 25.85 -1.68 13.59
N LYS A 195 25.04 -0.62 13.67
CA LYS A 195 25.46 0.78 13.93
C LYS A 195 25.51 1.08 15.40
#